data_21386ac3bf6710256dfe888aea4128e9
#
_entry.id   21386ac3bf6710256dfe888aea4128e9
#
_cell.length_a   1.000
_cell.length_b   1.000
_cell.length_c   1.000
_cell.angle_alpha   90.00
_cell.angle_beta   90.00
_cell.angle_gamma   90.00
#
_symmetry.space_group_name_H-M   'P 1'
#
loop_
_entity.id
_entity.type
_entity.pdbx_description
1 polymer ?
#
loop_
_entity_poly.entity_id
_entity_poly.type
_entity_poly.pdbx_seq_one_letter_code
_entity_poly.pdbx_strand_id
1 'polypeptide(L)'
;MLTFRKNIAVIAAAVAVLIGTGIFAGCNRPEDPEIVSSPADLVVYGKIFTSDHDKVVEAFAVKDGKFVYVGDKSGADAYIDASKTQVIDHNGKGMVIPGCYEGHAHYLMKNGMDLMGCPDIDIKTDVTAFKEAVKVTYDKAKAAGKKNIYGFGWLYQTFEQEGIPTRQDLDDICPDVALFISDNEGHKGLANTLCLVNAGIMAADGTVLINEIRGGEICMTDGKPNGLLKEQAGTYVRKKGIDFNEIFPISLAVDAVRNSQDSLLRSGFVSYMDGWANYYGTDVFYKAARTLEDDGELHILLGMPYEFESSCESVDEELEAAADTKKYSGGHIYANYVKLFIDGTVEGGTGLTTQPYQRTDYGYGIDNWTEDEVTEITRKANSQDMTMHIHTMGDGAVHRAVNAFIAGGRKEARNTVVHTRNVPDEDFQRIADNNIVAVGGMLWHVMDNDALAYLDAIVPANLVGKAYPMKSYFDHGAIMSSHCDFPATSGSPKDPFGIMEIAVSGQMIGPMSGKLTPKFWEEELISREQALQALTINGAYQMHVEKERGSIEVGKYADFVLADKDVLDCEVTDIHTTKVLSTWFEGKQVYPAR
;
A
#
# COMPACT_ATOMS: atom_id res chain seq x y z
N MET A 1 55.04 30.08 26.94
CA MET A 1 55.86 31.03 26.11
C MET A 1 55.03 31.37 24.88
N LEU A 2 54.72 32.73 24.79
CA LEU A 2 54.24 33.49 23.63
C LEU A 2 52.86 33.07 23.04
N THR A 3 51.78 33.71 23.42
CA THR A 3 51.19 35.07 23.21
C THR A 3 51.19 35.55 21.75
N PHE A 4 49.98 35.84 21.21
CA PHE A 4 49.51 37.08 20.56
C PHE A 4 48.09 36.88 20.06
N ARG A 5 47.07 37.44 20.70
CA ARG A 5 46.42 38.79 20.69
C ARG A 5 45.76 39.18 19.34
N LYS A 6 44.45 39.23 19.41
CA LYS A 6 43.44 40.28 19.12
C LYS A 6 43.44 40.96 17.74
N ASN A 7 42.24 41.01 17.12
CA ASN A 7 41.60 42.31 16.82
C ASN A 7 40.09 42.18 16.65
N ILE A 8 39.36 42.96 17.47
CA ILE A 8 37.92 43.26 17.43
C ILE A 8 37.81 44.59 16.67
N ALA A 9 36.91 44.70 15.70
CA ALA A 9 36.44 45.96 15.13
C ALA A 9 34.97 46.15 15.44
N VAL A 10 34.69 47.11 16.31
CA VAL A 10 33.37 47.67 16.64
C VAL A 10 33.11 48.83 15.67
N ILE A 11 31.95 48.85 15.03
CA ILE A 11 31.43 50.06 14.37
C ILE A 11 30.10 50.41 15.06
N ALA A 12 30.12 51.55 15.76
CA ALA A 12 28.97 52.22 16.34
C ALA A 12 28.32 53.13 15.29
N ALA A 13 27.00 53.04 15.15
CA ALA A 13 26.21 54.01 14.36
C ALA A 13 25.42 54.96 15.28
N ALA A 14 25.54 56.24 14.99
CA ALA A 14 25.02 57.33 15.77
C ALA A 14 23.48 57.50 15.58
N VAL A 15 22.82 57.81 16.71
CA VAL A 15 21.42 58.25 16.78
C VAL A 15 21.37 59.76 16.59
N ALA A 16 20.61 60.26 15.66
CA ALA A 16 20.18 61.67 15.56
C ALA A 16 18.70 61.81 15.90
N VAL A 17 18.40 62.46 17.02
CA VAL A 17 17.08 62.86 17.43
C VAL A 17 16.78 64.23 16.83
N LEU A 18 15.69 64.36 16.10
CA LEU A 18 15.08 65.65 15.75
C LEU A 18 13.63 65.65 16.24
N ILE A 19 13.38 66.54 17.20
CA ILE A 19 12.03 66.89 17.70
C ILE A 19 11.46 67.97 16.80
N GLY A 20 10.32 67.74 16.22
CA GLY A 20 9.53 68.75 15.49
C GLY A 20 8.03 68.54 15.79
N THR A 21 7.46 69.59 16.30
CA THR A 21 6.11 69.72 16.83
C THR A 21 4.99 69.72 15.76
N GLY A 22 3.99 68.97 16.01
CA GLY A 22 2.56 69.24 15.85
C GLY A 22 1.94 69.46 14.47
N ILE A 23 0.95 68.63 14.16
CA ILE A 23 -0.43 69.05 13.84
C ILE A 23 -1.31 67.79 13.73
N PHE A 24 -2.42 67.74 14.44
CA PHE A 24 -3.46 66.73 14.31
C PHE A 24 -4.11 66.79 12.92
N ALA A 25 -4.12 65.69 12.19
CA ALA A 25 -5.03 65.46 11.09
C ALA A 25 -5.24 63.95 10.90
N GLY A 26 -6.47 63.52 11.06
CA GLY A 26 -7.06 62.36 10.41
C GLY A 26 -6.45 60.98 10.72
N CYS A 27 -7.15 60.19 11.51
CA CYS A 27 -6.99 58.73 11.53
C CYS A 27 -7.31 58.17 10.12
N ASN A 28 -6.26 58.02 9.29
CA ASN A 28 -6.30 57.04 8.23
C ASN A 28 -5.76 55.74 8.86
N ARG A 29 -6.61 54.71 8.98
CA ARG A 29 -6.15 53.33 9.12
C ARG A 29 -5.16 53.11 7.97
N PRO A 30 -4.04 52.43 8.21
CA PRO A 30 -3.28 51.87 7.09
C PRO A 30 -4.22 50.96 6.33
N GLU A 31 -4.46 51.26 5.08
CA GLU A 31 -5.05 50.30 4.14
C GLU A 31 -4.11 49.11 4.16
N ASP A 32 -4.65 47.94 4.52
CA ASP A 32 -4.00 46.68 4.25
C ASP A 32 -3.55 46.68 2.79
N PRO A 33 -2.32 46.28 2.47
CA PRO A 33 -1.89 46.25 1.09
C PRO A 33 -2.90 45.40 0.32
N GLU A 34 -3.55 46.03 -0.69
CA GLU A 34 -4.32 45.29 -1.68
C GLU A 34 -3.39 44.20 -2.25
N ILE A 35 -3.54 42.98 -1.76
CA ILE A 35 -2.96 41.80 -2.41
C ILE A 35 -3.76 41.66 -3.70
N VAL A 36 -3.22 42.20 -4.80
CA VAL A 36 -3.73 41.91 -6.14
C VAL A 36 -3.45 40.44 -6.41
N SER A 37 -4.32 39.58 -5.90
CA SER A 37 -4.30 38.15 -6.19
C SER A 37 -4.60 37.95 -7.67
N SER A 38 -3.71 37.28 -8.39
CA SER A 38 -4.07 36.84 -9.75
C SER A 38 -5.26 35.89 -9.62
N PRO A 39 -6.29 35.98 -10.51
CA PRO A 39 -7.46 35.10 -10.43
C PRO A 39 -7.07 33.63 -10.36
N ALA A 40 -7.77 32.89 -9.51
CA ALA A 40 -7.63 31.44 -9.42
C ALA A 40 -8.30 30.75 -10.61
N ASP A 41 -7.84 29.52 -10.90
CA ASP A 41 -8.48 28.64 -11.87
C ASP A 41 -9.72 27.99 -11.27
N LEU A 42 -9.68 27.70 -9.96
CA LEU A 42 -10.75 27.06 -9.21
C LEU A 42 -10.85 27.65 -7.80
N VAL A 43 -12.08 27.89 -7.33
CA VAL A 43 -12.40 28.16 -5.93
C VAL A 43 -13.43 27.14 -5.45
N VAL A 44 -13.20 26.56 -4.29
CA VAL A 44 -14.09 25.58 -3.65
C VAL A 44 -14.53 26.09 -2.29
N TYR A 45 -15.83 26.07 -2.04
CA TYR A 45 -16.45 26.33 -0.75
C TYR A 45 -17.04 25.06 -0.16
N GLY A 46 -16.92 24.87 1.16
CA GLY A 46 -17.48 23.72 1.86
C GLY A 46 -16.90 23.54 3.25
N LYS A 47 -17.31 22.49 3.94
CA LYS A 47 -16.60 21.99 5.13
C LYS A 47 -15.38 21.21 4.64
N ILE A 48 -14.18 21.74 4.88
CA ILE A 48 -12.92 21.24 4.30
C ILE A 48 -12.01 20.79 5.43
N PHE A 49 -11.76 19.48 5.54
CA PHE A 49 -10.72 18.93 6.40
C PHE A 49 -9.37 19.04 5.68
N THR A 50 -8.39 19.66 6.32
CA THR A 50 -7.12 19.96 5.64
C THR A 50 -6.03 18.91 5.81
N SER A 51 -6.13 18.03 6.80
CA SER A 51 -5.04 17.18 7.30
C SER A 51 -3.79 17.97 7.76
N ASP A 52 -3.95 19.28 8.02
CA ASP A 52 -2.98 20.11 8.72
C ASP A 52 -3.46 20.31 10.16
N HIS A 53 -2.97 19.48 11.10
CA HIS A 53 -3.34 19.52 12.53
C HIS A 53 -4.85 19.59 12.80
N ASP A 54 -5.64 18.70 12.18
CA ASP A 54 -7.11 18.60 12.34
C ASP A 54 -7.89 19.87 11.99
N LYS A 55 -7.27 20.78 11.28
CA LYS A 55 -7.87 22.06 10.90
C LYS A 55 -8.98 21.87 9.87
N VAL A 56 -10.14 22.47 10.16
CA VAL A 56 -11.28 22.56 9.23
C VAL A 56 -11.42 24.01 8.78
N VAL A 57 -11.57 24.22 7.46
CA VAL A 57 -11.73 25.53 6.85
C VAL A 57 -12.98 25.60 5.97
N GLU A 58 -13.33 26.80 5.48
CA GLU A 58 -14.54 27.05 4.70
C GLU A 58 -14.28 27.10 3.19
N ALA A 59 -13.04 27.38 2.75
CA ALA A 59 -12.73 27.57 1.35
C ALA A 59 -11.25 27.37 1.03
N PHE A 60 -10.97 27.10 -0.24
CA PHE A 60 -9.64 27.27 -0.83
C PHE A 60 -9.73 27.78 -2.28
N ALA A 61 -8.61 28.34 -2.77
CA ALA A 61 -8.42 28.70 -4.16
C ALA A 61 -7.22 27.94 -4.76
N VAL A 62 -7.34 27.54 -6.02
CA VAL A 62 -6.32 26.78 -6.78
C VAL A 62 -5.90 27.58 -8.00
N LYS A 63 -4.60 27.66 -8.24
CA LYS A 63 -4.02 28.20 -9.44
C LYS A 63 -2.84 27.36 -9.91
N ASP A 64 -2.76 27.10 -11.21
CA ASP A 64 -1.69 26.30 -11.82
C ASP A 64 -1.46 24.96 -11.09
N GLY A 65 -2.58 24.30 -10.69
CA GLY A 65 -2.56 23.01 -10.01
C GLY A 65 -2.22 23.02 -8.53
N LYS A 66 -2.02 24.21 -7.90
CA LYS A 66 -1.62 24.34 -6.50
C LYS A 66 -2.60 25.19 -5.70
N PHE A 67 -2.71 24.89 -4.40
CA PHE A 67 -3.45 25.75 -3.48
C PHE A 67 -2.74 27.10 -3.33
N VAL A 68 -3.43 28.20 -3.63
CA VAL A 68 -2.92 29.57 -3.45
C VAL A 68 -3.59 30.29 -2.29
N TYR A 69 -4.70 29.76 -1.79
CA TYR A 69 -5.39 30.22 -0.59
C TYR A 69 -6.07 29.03 0.10
N VAL A 70 -6.06 29.03 1.43
CA VAL A 70 -6.78 28.07 2.29
C VAL A 70 -7.24 28.82 3.52
N GLY A 71 -8.56 28.91 3.77
CA GLY A 71 -9.08 29.67 4.90
C GLY A 71 -10.59 29.87 4.87
N ASP A 72 -11.03 31.07 5.23
CA ASP A 72 -12.43 31.46 5.22
C ASP A 72 -12.95 31.79 3.80
N LYS A 73 -14.27 31.88 3.69
CA LYS A 73 -14.95 32.17 2.43
C LYS A 73 -14.57 33.54 1.89
N SER A 74 -14.51 34.57 2.77
CA SER A 74 -14.27 35.95 2.37
C SER A 74 -12.89 36.17 1.75
N GLY A 75 -11.87 35.45 2.25
CA GLY A 75 -10.55 35.47 1.67
C GLY A 75 -10.47 34.76 0.32
N ALA A 76 -11.23 33.68 0.11
CA ALA A 76 -11.30 32.98 -1.17
C ALA A 76 -12.01 33.84 -2.26
N ASP A 77 -13.00 34.64 -1.88
CA ASP A 77 -13.72 35.52 -2.80
C ASP A 77 -12.78 36.48 -3.54
N ALA A 78 -11.66 36.88 -2.93
CA ALA A 78 -10.66 37.77 -3.54
C ALA A 78 -9.92 37.14 -4.76
N TYR A 79 -10.01 35.83 -4.94
CA TYR A 79 -9.38 35.08 -6.04
C TYR A 79 -10.33 34.82 -7.23
N ILE A 80 -11.60 35.29 -7.16
CA ILE A 80 -12.59 35.02 -8.19
C ILE A 80 -12.57 36.10 -9.28
N ASP A 81 -12.35 35.64 -10.52
CA ASP A 81 -12.72 36.38 -11.74
C ASP A 81 -13.88 35.63 -12.40
N ALA A 82 -15.05 36.27 -12.48
CA ALA A 82 -16.26 35.63 -12.97
C ALA A 82 -16.15 35.10 -14.42
N SER A 83 -15.15 35.53 -15.17
CA SER A 83 -14.93 35.11 -16.56
C SER A 83 -13.90 33.96 -16.68
N LYS A 84 -13.14 33.63 -15.60
CA LYS A 84 -12.00 32.70 -15.64
C LYS A 84 -12.03 31.64 -14.56
N THR A 85 -12.56 31.96 -13.38
CA THR A 85 -12.51 31.10 -12.22
C THR A 85 -13.70 30.13 -12.21
N GLN A 86 -13.44 28.84 -12.17
CA GLN A 86 -14.48 27.87 -11.85
C GLN A 86 -14.78 27.96 -10.35
N VAL A 87 -16.06 27.99 -9.98
CA VAL A 87 -16.48 28.01 -8.58
C VAL A 87 -17.30 26.76 -8.28
N ILE A 88 -16.91 26.05 -7.24
CA ILE A 88 -17.65 24.89 -6.70
C ILE A 88 -18.18 25.26 -5.32
N ASP A 89 -19.50 25.30 -5.18
CA ASP A 89 -20.16 25.42 -3.88
C ASP A 89 -20.61 24.05 -3.39
N HIS A 90 -19.87 23.51 -2.41
CA HIS A 90 -20.11 22.22 -1.75
C HIS A 90 -20.75 22.38 -0.36
N ASN A 91 -21.11 23.57 0.05
CA ASN A 91 -21.75 23.81 1.34
C ASN A 91 -23.04 23.00 1.51
N GLY A 92 -23.16 22.29 2.63
CA GLY A 92 -24.31 21.45 2.95
C GLY A 92 -24.48 20.20 2.09
N LYS A 93 -23.48 19.84 1.28
CA LYS A 93 -23.52 18.68 0.40
C LYS A 93 -22.60 17.54 0.84
N GLY A 94 -21.89 17.74 1.96
CA GLY A 94 -20.92 16.80 2.47
C GLY A 94 -19.61 17.48 2.88
N MET A 95 -18.49 16.86 2.61
CA MET A 95 -17.17 17.30 3.06
C MET A 95 -16.16 17.29 1.90
N VAL A 96 -15.14 18.14 2.02
CA VAL A 96 -13.94 18.09 1.19
C VAL A 96 -12.78 17.58 2.04
N ILE A 97 -12.03 16.60 1.51
CA ILE A 97 -10.84 16.04 2.15
C ILE A 97 -9.66 16.06 1.17
N PRO A 98 -8.41 16.01 1.63
CA PRO A 98 -7.29 15.75 0.73
C PRO A 98 -7.47 14.46 -0.05
N GLY A 99 -6.83 14.33 -1.19
CA GLY A 99 -6.76 13.06 -1.91
C GLY A 99 -6.15 11.96 -1.04
N CYS A 100 -6.75 10.77 -1.08
CA CYS A 100 -6.34 9.64 -0.24
C CYS A 100 -5.13 8.89 -0.83
N TYR A 101 -4.39 8.21 0.04
CA TYR A 101 -3.20 7.42 -0.28
C TYR A 101 -3.44 5.95 0.08
N GLU A 102 -3.26 5.06 -0.89
CA GLU A 102 -3.22 3.61 -0.66
C GLU A 102 -1.77 3.19 -0.40
N GLY A 103 -1.46 2.82 0.85
CA GLY A 103 -0.09 2.59 1.31
C GLY A 103 0.50 1.24 0.91
N HIS A 104 -0.33 0.26 0.51
CA HIS A 104 0.13 -1.06 0.04
C HIS A 104 -1.03 -1.88 -0.52
N ALA A 105 -0.98 -2.21 -1.80
CA ALA A 105 -1.91 -3.13 -2.43
C ALA A 105 -1.29 -3.73 -3.72
N HIS A 106 -2.01 -4.62 -4.41
CA HIS A 106 -1.54 -5.35 -5.59
C HIS A 106 -2.48 -5.16 -6.78
N TYR A 107 -2.91 -3.91 -7.04
CA TYR A 107 -3.82 -3.60 -8.15
C TYR A 107 -3.23 -3.94 -9.51
N LEU A 108 -1.91 -3.70 -9.72
CA LEU A 108 -1.23 -4.03 -10.98
C LEU A 108 -1.27 -5.53 -11.24
N MET A 109 -0.94 -6.31 -10.23
CA MET A 109 -0.99 -7.77 -10.30
C MET A 109 -2.40 -8.26 -10.65
N LYS A 110 -3.42 -7.83 -9.90
CA LYS A 110 -4.80 -8.29 -10.08
C LYS A 110 -5.38 -7.89 -11.44
N ASN A 111 -5.20 -6.64 -11.85
CA ASN A 111 -5.64 -6.20 -13.18
C ASN A 111 -4.91 -6.92 -14.29
N GLY A 112 -3.62 -7.26 -14.11
CA GLY A 112 -2.88 -8.11 -15.01
C GLY A 112 -3.49 -9.51 -15.16
N MET A 113 -3.88 -10.14 -14.03
CA MET A 113 -4.57 -11.44 -14.04
C MET A 113 -5.88 -11.39 -14.81
N ASP A 114 -6.71 -10.37 -14.55
CA ASP A 114 -8.01 -10.21 -15.21
C ASP A 114 -7.84 -10.05 -16.72
N LEU A 115 -6.88 -9.25 -17.15
CA LEU A 115 -6.60 -9.02 -18.58
C LEU A 115 -5.97 -10.25 -19.28
N MET A 116 -5.21 -11.07 -18.56
CA MET A 116 -4.71 -12.33 -19.10
C MET A 116 -5.81 -13.37 -19.29
N GLY A 117 -7.00 -13.15 -18.73
CA GLY A 117 -8.09 -14.11 -18.75
C GLY A 117 -7.79 -15.31 -17.86
N CYS A 118 -7.13 -15.10 -16.74
CA CYS A 118 -6.93 -16.12 -15.71
C CYS A 118 -8.28 -16.67 -15.24
N PRO A 119 -8.35 -17.96 -14.86
CA PRO A 119 -9.57 -18.50 -14.30
C PRO A 119 -9.98 -17.68 -13.08
N ASP A 120 -11.20 -17.17 -13.10
CA ASP A 120 -11.81 -16.52 -11.94
C ASP A 120 -12.22 -17.61 -10.96
N ILE A 121 -11.33 -17.91 -10.02
CA ILE A 121 -11.56 -18.89 -8.98
C ILE A 121 -12.08 -18.11 -7.78
N ASP A 122 -13.41 -18.08 -7.63
CA ASP A 122 -14.06 -17.46 -6.48
C ASP A 122 -13.52 -18.10 -5.18
N ILE A 123 -13.23 -17.30 -4.21
CA ILE A 123 -12.76 -17.69 -2.87
C ILE A 123 -13.65 -18.77 -2.21
N LYS A 124 -14.92 -18.89 -2.61
CA LYS A 124 -15.89 -19.89 -2.14
C LYS A 124 -15.95 -21.15 -3.00
N THR A 125 -15.13 -21.24 -4.03
CA THR A 125 -15.13 -22.36 -4.97
C THR A 125 -14.61 -23.60 -4.26
N ASP A 126 -15.42 -24.68 -4.27
CA ASP A 126 -14.99 -26.00 -3.84
C ASP A 126 -13.99 -26.63 -4.85
N VAL A 127 -13.35 -27.74 -4.46
CA VAL A 127 -12.34 -28.42 -5.30
C VAL A 127 -12.91 -28.88 -6.63
N THR A 128 -14.19 -29.24 -6.71
CA THR A 128 -14.85 -29.67 -7.96
C THR A 128 -15.00 -28.49 -8.92
N ALA A 129 -15.55 -27.38 -8.45
CA ALA A 129 -15.71 -26.17 -9.24
C ALA A 129 -14.36 -25.58 -9.66
N PHE A 130 -13.33 -25.68 -8.80
CA PHE A 130 -11.95 -25.33 -9.14
C PHE A 130 -11.44 -26.15 -10.34
N LYS A 131 -11.57 -27.49 -10.29
CA LYS A 131 -11.12 -28.37 -11.39
C LYS A 131 -11.86 -28.04 -12.70
N GLU A 132 -13.15 -27.71 -12.64
CA GLU A 132 -13.95 -27.28 -13.80
C GLU A 132 -13.45 -25.95 -14.36
N ALA A 133 -13.16 -24.95 -13.52
CA ALA A 133 -12.62 -23.66 -13.94
C ALA A 133 -11.24 -23.83 -14.62
N VAL A 134 -10.35 -24.65 -14.06
CA VAL A 134 -9.06 -25.01 -14.66
C VAL A 134 -9.26 -25.64 -16.03
N LYS A 135 -10.22 -26.59 -16.16
CA LYS A 135 -10.52 -27.26 -17.44
C LYS A 135 -10.99 -26.27 -18.51
N VAL A 136 -11.91 -25.38 -18.18
CA VAL A 136 -12.40 -24.33 -19.09
C VAL A 136 -11.25 -23.44 -19.55
N THR A 137 -10.36 -23.04 -18.63
CA THR A 137 -9.20 -22.21 -18.96
C THR A 137 -8.19 -22.93 -19.83
N TYR A 138 -7.93 -24.21 -19.54
CA TYR A 138 -7.06 -25.04 -20.38
C TYR A 138 -7.60 -25.17 -21.81
N ASP A 139 -8.89 -25.44 -21.98
CA ASP A 139 -9.50 -25.58 -23.31
C ASP A 139 -9.38 -24.28 -24.12
N LYS A 140 -9.57 -23.12 -23.48
CA LYS A 140 -9.35 -21.79 -24.10
C LYS A 140 -7.88 -21.56 -24.46
N ALA A 141 -6.97 -21.82 -23.53
CA ALA A 141 -5.53 -21.66 -23.75
C ALA A 141 -5.03 -22.54 -24.90
N LYS A 142 -5.44 -23.81 -24.93
CA LYS A 142 -5.10 -24.76 -25.97
C LYS A 142 -5.65 -24.34 -27.33
N ALA A 143 -6.91 -23.90 -27.40
CA ALA A 143 -7.50 -23.37 -28.64
C ALA A 143 -6.76 -22.13 -29.15
N ALA A 144 -6.22 -21.31 -28.26
CA ALA A 144 -5.40 -20.13 -28.57
C ALA A 144 -3.91 -20.45 -28.83
N GLY A 145 -3.49 -21.72 -28.73
CA GLY A 145 -2.11 -22.17 -28.92
C GLY A 145 -1.13 -21.75 -27.79
N LYS A 146 -1.65 -21.31 -26.64
CA LYS A 146 -0.86 -20.92 -25.46
C LYS A 146 -0.18 -22.13 -24.82
N LYS A 147 1.00 -21.92 -24.26
CA LYS A 147 1.82 -22.92 -23.55
C LYS A 147 1.86 -22.72 -22.06
N ASN A 148 1.36 -21.60 -21.56
CA ASN A 148 1.36 -21.21 -20.16
C ASN A 148 -0.02 -20.76 -19.70
N ILE A 149 -0.40 -21.16 -18.49
CA ILE A 149 -1.59 -20.70 -17.77
C ILE A 149 -1.14 -20.26 -16.38
N TYR A 150 -1.50 -19.05 -16.02
CA TYR A 150 -1.39 -18.54 -14.68
C TYR A 150 -2.80 -18.26 -14.13
N GLY A 151 -3.06 -18.60 -12.87
CA GLY A 151 -4.33 -18.38 -12.19
C GLY A 151 -4.16 -17.95 -10.74
N PHE A 152 -5.27 -17.51 -10.13
CA PHE A 152 -5.26 -17.00 -8.76
C PHE A 152 -6.64 -17.17 -8.11
N GLY A 153 -6.68 -17.41 -6.78
CA GLY A 153 -7.90 -17.17 -6.01
C GLY A 153 -8.47 -18.36 -5.24
N TRP A 154 -7.86 -19.57 -5.24
CA TRP A 154 -8.34 -20.66 -4.41
C TRP A 154 -8.07 -20.40 -2.91
N LEU A 155 -8.90 -20.99 -2.02
CA LEU A 155 -8.82 -20.79 -0.58
C LEU A 155 -8.22 -22.03 0.10
N TYR A 156 -7.02 -21.87 0.67
CA TYR A 156 -6.26 -22.96 1.29
C TYR A 156 -7.05 -23.70 2.38
N GLN A 157 -7.73 -22.98 3.28
CA GLN A 157 -8.47 -23.56 4.39
C GLN A 157 -9.65 -24.45 3.93
N THR A 158 -10.31 -24.08 2.84
CA THR A 158 -11.38 -24.89 2.25
C THR A 158 -10.80 -26.15 1.62
N PHE A 159 -9.71 -26.01 0.86
CA PHE A 159 -9.08 -27.12 0.16
C PHE A 159 -8.35 -28.07 1.13
N GLU A 160 -7.81 -27.58 2.25
CA GLU A 160 -7.24 -28.43 3.30
C GLU A 160 -8.29 -29.40 3.87
N GLN A 161 -9.55 -28.97 3.98
CA GLN A 161 -10.66 -29.79 4.47
C GLN A 161 -11.23 -30.78 3.41
N GLU A 162 -11.26 -30.37 2.15
CA GLU A 162 -11.83 -31.15 1.04
C GLU A 162 -10.80 -32.05 0.34
N GLY A 163 -9.51 -31.79 0.53
CA GLY A 163 -8.38 -32.42 -0.16
C GLY A 163 -7.79 -31.53 -1.24
N ILE A 164 -6.58 -31.01 -0.99
CA ILE A 164 -5.86 -30.16 -1.94
C ILE A 164 -5.54 -30.94 -3.21
N PRO A 165 -5.87 -30.40 -4.41
CA PRO A 165 -5.53 -31.03 -5.69
C PRO A 165 -4.02 -31.28 -5.80
N THR A 166 -3.66 -32.47 -6.23
CA THR A 166 -2.28 -32.85 -6.50
C THR A 166 -1.84 -32.43 -7.90
N ARG A 167 -0.53 -32.40 -8.16
CA ARG A 167 -0.03 -32.19 -9.52
C ARG A 167 -0.61 -33.20 -10.52
N GLN A 168 -0.89 -34.46 -10.11
CA GLN A 168 -1.49 -35.47 -10.97
C GLN A 168 -2.93 -35.10 -11.34
N ASP A 169 -3.72 -34.59 -10.39
CA ASP A 169 -5.06 -34.06 -10.70
C ASP A 169 -5.00 -32.95 -11.74
N LEU A 170 -3.96 -32.07 -11.64
CA LEU A 170 -3.77 -30.99 -12.61
C LEU A 170 -3.25 -31.50 -13.95
N ASP A 171 -2.36 -32.51 -13.97
CA ASP A 171 -1.88 -33.16 -15.20
C ASP A 171 -3.02 -33.85 -15.97
N ASP A 172 -3.98 -34.47 -15.27
CA ASP A 172 -5.15 -35.09 -15.89
C ASP A 172 -6.05 -34.07 -16.61
N ILE A 173 -6.06 -32.82 -16.14
CA ILE A 173 -6.82 -31.72 -16.74
C ILE A 173 -5.99 -30.99 -17.80
N CYS A 174 -4.73 -30.69 -17.51
CA CYS A 174 -3.85 -29.82 -18.26
C CYS A 174 -2.48 -30.49 -18.52
N PRO A 175 -2.40 -31.49 -19.43
CA PRO A 175 -1.20 -32.33 -19.58
C PRO A 175 -0.07 -31.69 -20.39
N ASP A 176 -0.35 -30.72 -21.27
CA ASP A 176 0.57 -30.18 -22.26
C ASP A 176 0.72 -28.63 -22.26
N VAL A 177 0.21 -27.98 -21.20
CA VAL A 177 0.35 -26.54 -20.92
C VAL A 177 0.88 -26.39 -19.52
N ALA A 178 1.90 -25.56 -19.28
CA ALA A 178 2.40 -25.27 -17.95
C ALA A 178 1.33 -24.51 -17.16
N LEU A 179 1.01 -25.00 -15.97
CA LEU A 179 -0.06 -24.46 -15.13
C LEU A 179 0.45 -24.14 -13.74
N PHE A 180 0.22 -22.88 -13.30
CA PHE A 180 0.42 -22.45 -11.93
C PHE A 180 -0.76 -21.63 -11.45
N ILE A 181 -1.29 -21.93 -10.27
CA ILE A 181 -2.42 -21.20 -9.67
C ILE A 181 -2.09 -20.83 -8.24
N SER A 182 -1.98 -19.54 -7.94
CA SER A 182 -1.82 -19.00 -6.59
C SER A 182 -3.11 -19.09 -5.79
N ASP A 183 -2.99 -19.24 -4.47
CA ASP A 183 -4.11 -19.03 -3.56
C ASP A 183 -4.52 -17.54 -3.50
N ASN A 184 -5.61 -17.26 -2.79
CA ASN A 184 -6.14 -15.90 -2.66
C ASN A 184 -5.24 -14.96 -1.84
N GLU A 185 -4.33 -15.51 -1.02
CA GLU A 185 -3.39 -14.73 -0.22
C GLU A 185 -2.05 -14.49 -0.95
N GLY A 186 -1.79 -15.27 -2.03
CA GLY A 186 -0.53 -15.21 -2.78
C GLY A 186 0.64 -15.94 -2.12
N HIS A 187 0.39 -16.64 -1.00
CA HIS A 187 1.40 -17.34 -0.20
C HIS A 187 1.52 -18.84 -0.52
N LYS A 188 0.60 -19.40 -1.31
CA LYS A 188 0.62 -20.79 -1.75
C LYS A 188 0.33 -20.91 -3.24
N GLY A 189 0.83 -21.98 -3.85
CA GLY A 189 0.61 -22.23 -5.28
C GLY A 189 0.39 -23.71 -5.56
N LEU A 190 -0.39 -23.98 -6.59
CA LEU A 190 -0.60 -25.31 -7.17
C LEU A 190 0.02 -25.35 -8.58
N ALA A 191 0.92 -26.31 -8.83
CA ALA A 191 1.60 -26.47 -10.10
C ALA A 191 1.42 -27.87 -10.67
N ASN A 192 1.22 -27.98 -11.99
CA ASN A 192 1.27 -29.27 -12.68
C ASN A 192 2.72 -29.72 -12.94
N THR A 193 2.88 -30.96 -13.39
CA THR A 193 4.21 -31.54 -13.67
C THR A 193 5.00 -30.70 -14.67
N LEU A 194 4.38 -30.22 -15.75
CA LEU A 194 5.08 -29.43 -16.77
C LEU A 194 5.64 -28.11 -16.21
N CYS A 195 4.89 -27.43 -15.34
CA CYS A 195 5.36 -26.21 -14.68
C CYS A 195 6.55 -26.52 -13.74
N LEU A 196 6.48 -27.60 -12.95
CA LEU A 196 7.59 -28.02 -12.08
C LEU A 196 8.85 -28.42 -12.88
N VAL A 197 8.69 -29.03 -14.04
CA VAL A 197 9.79 -29.37 -14.97
C VAL A 197 10.41 -28.11 -15.55
N ASN A 198 9.60 -27.17 -16.03
CA ASN A 198 10.08 -25.89 -16.55
C ASN A 198 10.84 -25.09 -15.49
N ALA A 199 10.39 -25.14 -14.24
CA ALA A 199 11.05 -24.49 -13.11
C ALA A 199 12.33 -25.20 -12.64
N GLY A 200 12.66 -26.40 -13.19
CA GLY A 200 13.82 -27.17 -12.78
C GLY A 200 13.69 -27.87 -11.42
N ILE A 201 12.47 -27.97 -10.87
CA ILE A 201 12.22 -28.70 -9.61
C ILE A 201 12.36 -30.20 -9.82
N MET A 202 11.94 -30.70 -10.96
CA MET A 202 12.04 -32.11 -11.33
C MET A 202 12.33 -32.27 -12.82
N ALA A 203 12.93 -33.38 -13.18
CA ALA A 203 13.12 -33.78 -14.58
C ALA A 203 11.84 -34.41 -15.16
N ALA A 204 11.73 -34.49 -16.48
CA ALA A 204 10.58 -35.07 -17.17
C ALA A 204 10.37 -36.57 -16.85
N ASP A 205 11.42 -37.29 -16.43
CA ASP A 205 11.36 -38.70 -16.00
C ASP A 205 10.88 -38.86 -14.53
N GLY A 206 10.60 -37.74 -13.84
CA GLY A 206 10.15 -37.72 -12.45
C GLY A 206 11.27 -37.69 -11.41
N THR A 207 12.54 -37.56 -11.85
CA THR A 207 13.68 -37.37 -10.93
C THR A 207 13.58 -36.01 -10.26
N VAL A 208 13.64 -35.92 -8.93
CA VAL A 208 13.65 -34.66 -8.16
C VAL A 208 15.03 -34.04 -8.27
N LEU A 209 15.09 -32.79 -8.73
CA LEU A 209 16.32 -32.01 -8.90
C LEU A 209 16.53 -31.02 -7.75
N ILE A 210 15.44 -30.42 -7.26
CA ILE A 210 15.43 -29.49 -6.14
C ILE A 210 14.34 -29.96 -5.17
N ASN A 211 14.69 -30.16 -3.92
CA ASN A 211 13.77 -30.57 -2.86
C ASN A 211 13.63 -29.55 -1.74
N GLU A 212 14.41 -28.47 -1.77
CA GLU A 212 14.42 -27.41 -0.78
C GLU A 212 14.62 -26.06 -1.47
N ILE A 213 13.83 -25.08 -1.10
CA ILE A 213 13.97 -23.67 -1.51
C ILE A 213 13.94 -22.84 -0.23
N ARG A 214 14.93 -22.00 -0.06
CA ARG A 214 15.03 -21.14 1.11
C ARG A 214 13.78 -20.26 1.25
N GLY A 215 13.24 -20.22 2.45
CA GLY A 215 12.03 -19.44 2.74
C GLY A 215 10.75 -20.02 2.15
N GLY A 216 10.76 -21.28 1.69
CA GLY A 216 9.58 -21.91 1.12
C GLY A 216 9.57 -23.42 1.32
N GLU A 217 8.43 -24.04 1.04
CA GLU A 217 8.23 -25.49 1.13
C GLU A 217 7.75 -26.07 -0.19
N ILE A 218 8.47 -27.05 -0.73
CA ILE A 218 7.99 -27.94 -1.78
C ILE A 218 7.32 -29.12 -1.11
N CYS A 219 5.98 -29.15 -1.09
CA CYS A 219 5.26 -30.23 -0.44
C CYS A 219 5.45 -31.56 -1.19
N MET A 220 5.75 -32.62 -0.46
CA MET A 220 6.11 -33.92 -1.00
C MET A 220 5.06 -34.99 -0.64
N THR A 221 4.85 -35.94 -1.57
CA THR A 221 4.14 -37.19 -1.33
C THR A 221 4.97 -38.33 -1.90
N ASP A 222 5.27 -39.36 -1.10
CA ASP A 222 6.13 -40.50 -1.46
C ASP A 222 7.50 -40.08 -2.06
N GLY A 223 8.08 -39.00 -1.49
CA GLY A 223 9.37 -38.46 -1.90
C GLY A 223 9.37 -37.69 -3.24
N LYS A 224 8.21 -37.33 -3.75
CA LYS A 224 8.05 -36.55 -4.98
C LYS A 224 7.22 -35.28 -4.73
N PRO A 225 7.51 -34.16 -5.41
CA PRO A 225 6.67 -32.96 -5.34
C PRO A 225 5.23 -33.28 -5.68
N ASN A 226 4.30 -32.91 -4.78
CA ASN A 226 2.87 -33.22 -4.98
C ASN A 226 2.10 -32.09 -5.72
N GLY A 227 2.78 -30.99 -6.02
CA GLY A 227 2.21 -29.82 -6.72
C GLY A 227 1.89 -28.65 -5.81
N LEU A 228 1.74 -28.86 -4.49
CA LEU A 228 1.57 -27.77 -3.53
C LEU A 228 2.92 -27.15 -3.18
N LEU A 229 2.97 -25.83 -3.25
CA LEU A 229 4.14 -25.01 -2.98
C LEU A 229 3.74 -23.91 -1.99
N LYS A 230 4.59 -23.61 -1.01
CA LYS A 230 4.33 -22.55 -0.03
C LYS A 230 5.44 -21.50 -0.09
N GLU A 231 5.05 -20.24 0.16
CA GLU A 231 5.92 -19.07 0.25
C GLU A 231 6.91 -18.98 -0.93
N GLN A 232 8.20 -18.81 -0.69
CA GLN A 232 9.19 -18.62 -1.74
C GLN A 232 9.30 -19.81 -2.73
N ALA A 233 8.88 -21.01 -2.36
CA ALA A 233 8.81 -22.12 -3.31
C ALA A 233 7.75 -21.87 -4.39
N GLY A 234 6.62 -21.28 -4.01
CA GLY A 234 5.58 -20.82 -4.95
C GLY A 234 6.10 -19.73 -5.89
N THR A 235 6.75 -18.71 -5.34
CA THR A 235 7.35 -17.61 -6.11
C THR A 235 8.39 -18.13 -7.11
N TYR A 236 9.31 -18.98 -6.66
CA TYR A 236 10.35 -19.57 -7.51
C TYR A 236 9.75 -20.35 -8.69
N VAL A 237 8.80 -21.25 -8.41
CA VAL A 237 8.17 -22.07 -9.46
C VAL A 237 7.33 -21.21 -10.42
N ARG A 238 6.59 -20.24 -9.94
CA ARG A 238 5.82 -19.31 -10.75
C ARG A 238 6.71 -18.53 -11.72
N LYS A 239 7.78 -17.92 -11.23
CA LYS A 239 8.69 -17.10 -12.05
C LYS A 239 9.48 -17.92 -13.08
N LYS A 240 9.90 -19.16 -12.73
CA LYS A 240 10.70 -20.00 -13.62
C LYS A 240 9.89 -21.00 -14.46
N GLY A 241 8.70 -21.38 -13.97
CA GLY A 241 7.85 -22.39 -14.59
C GLY A 241 6.85 -21.83 -15.60
N ILE A 242 6.53 -20.52 -15.52
CA ILE A 242 5.59 -19.82 -16.39
C ILE A 242 6.35 -18.75 -17.21
N ASP A 243 6.20 -18.79 -18.52
CA ASP A 243 6.71 -17.72 -19.39
C ASP A 243 5.72 -16.55 -19.46
N PHE A 244 5.89 -15.56 -18.59
CA PHE A 244 5.05 -14.37 -18.58
C PHE A 244 5.20 -13.50 -19.84
N ASN A 245 6.32 -13.56 -20.58
CA ASN A 245 6.43 -12.82 -21.85
C ASN A 245 5.43 -13.32 -22.90
N GLU A 246 5.06 -14.62 -22.84
CA GLU A 246 4.02 -15.18 -23.72
C GLU A 246 2.62 -14.68 -23.33
N ILE A 247 2.32 -14.60 -22.04
CA ILE A 247 0.94 -14.39 -21.56
C ILE A 247 0.66 -12.96 -21.09
N PHE A 248 1.71 -12.16 -20.80
CA PHE A 248 1.57 -10.78 -20.31
C PHE A 248 2.44 -9.78 -21.08
N PRO A 249 2.09 -9.45 -22.34
CA PRO A 249 2.82 -8.46 -23.12
C PRO A 249 2.64 -7.04 -22.56
N ILE A 250 3.56 -6.12 -22.93
CA ILE A 250 3.56 -4.73 -22.46
C ILE A 250 2.21 -4.01 -22.65
N SER A 251 1.46 -4.31 -23.70
CA SER A 251 0.14 -3.71 -23.94
C SER A 251 -0.85 -4.03 -22.83
N LEU A 252 -0.87 -5.28 -22.33
CA LEU A 252 -1.69 -5.66 -21.19
C LEU A 252 -1.22 -4.99 -19.89
N ALA A 253 0.09 -4.80 -19.73
CA ALA A 253 0.62 -4.09 -18.57
C ALA A 253 0.19 -2.61 -18.56
N VAL A 254 0.19 -1.93 -19.72
CA VAL A 254 -0.32 -0.55 -19.86
C VAL A 254 -1.80 -0.49 -19.49
N ASP A 255 -2.60 -1.42 -20.00
CA ASP A 255 -4.03 -1.48 -19.64
C ASP A 255 -4.25 -1.82 -18.16
N ALA A 256 -3.40 -2.68 -17.56
CA ALA A 256 -3.47 -2.97 -16.12
C ALA A 256 -3.17 -1.73 -15.27
N VAL A 257 -2.16 -0.93 -15.62
CA VAL A 257 -1.87 0.34 -14.93
C VAL A 257 -3.04 1.31 -15.06
N ARG A 258 -3.60 1.46 -16.29
CA ARG A 258 -4.76 2.34 -16.54
C ARG A 258 -5.98 1.90 -15.72
N ASN A 259 -6.34 0.62 -15.73
CA ASN A 259 -7.47 0.09 -14.97
C ASN A 259 -7.27 0.26 -13.45
N SER A 260 -6.03 0.09 -12.96
CA SER A 260 -5.70 0.31 -11.55
C SER A 260 -5.91 1.76 -11.15
N GLN A 261 -5.37 2.70 -11.94
CA GLN A 261 -5.58 4.12 -11.75
C GLN A 261 -7.06 4.49 -11.73
N ASP A 262 -7.83 4.05 -12.73
CA ASP A 262 -9.26 4.39 -12.84
C ASP A 262 -10.06 3.88 -11.64
N SER A 263 -9.74 2.69 -11.14
CA SER A 263 -10.38 2.11 -9.95
C SER A 263 -10.08 2.94 -8.70
N LEU A 264 -8.82 3.30 -8.50
CA LEU A 264 -8.34 4.06 -7.35
C LEU A 264 -8.88 5.50 -7.35
N LEU A 265 -8.80 6.20 -8.49
CA LEU A 265 -9.34 7.56 -8.62
C LEU A 265 -10.84 7.63 -8.37
N ARG A 266 -11.59 6.59 -8.80
CA ARG A 266 -13.03 6.46 -8.52
C ARG A 266 -13.32 6.38 -7.02
N SER A 267 -12.42 5.78 -6.26
CA SER A 267 -12.53 5.63 -4.81
C SER A 267 -11.92 6.81 -4.02
N GLY A 268 -11.36 7.83 -4.70
CA GLY A 268 -10.77 9.00 -4.04
C GLY A 268 -9.29 8.89 -3.72
N PHE A 269 -8.63 7.80 -4.11
CA PHE A 269 -7.18 7.68 -3.97
C PHE A 269 -6.46 8.43 -5.10
N VAL A 270 -5.45 9.20 -4.73
CA VAL A 270 -4.56 9.95 -5.64
C VAL A 270 -3.13 9.43 -5.60
N SER A 271 -2.89 8.43 -4.78
CA SER A 271 -1.59 7.75 -4.64
C SER A 271 -1.79 6.27 -4.34
N TYR A 272 -0.87 5.48 -4.83
CA TYR A 272 -0.87 4.04 -4.67
C TYR A 272 0.57 3.50 -4.57
N MET A 273 0.86 2.76 -3.51
CA MET A 273 2.07 1.96 -3.37
C MET A 273 1.77 0.53 -3.81
N ASP A 274 2.29 0.09 -4.96
CA ASP A 274 2.19 -1.31 -5.37
C ASP A 274 3.02 -2.19 -4.44
N GLY A 275 2.47 -3.30 -4.01
CA GLY A 275 3.16 -4.20 -3.09
C GLY A 275 4.25 -5.05 -3.73
N TRP A 276 4.28 -5.15 -5.10
CA TRP A 276 5.15 -6.06 -5.82
C TRP A 276 5.21 -5.74 -7.33
N ALA A 277 5.90 -4.66 -7.70
CA ALA A 277 5.89 -4.16 -9.07
C ALA A 277 6.61 -5.06 -10.11
N ASN A 278 7.52 -5.96 -9.67
CA ASN A 278 8.20 -6.92 -10.55
C ASN A 278 7.53 -8.31 -10.58
N TYR A 279 6.22 -8.40 -10.30
CA TYR A 279 5.48 -9.66 -10.17
C TYR A 279 5.47 -10.50 -11.46
N TYR A 280 5.26 -9.91 -12.64
CA TYR A 280 5.22 -10.58 -13.95
C TYR A 280 6.52 -10.44 -14.76
N GLY A 281 7.61 -10.01 -14.13
CA GLY A 281 8.90 -9.79 -14.76
C GLY A 281 9.57 -8.53 -14.24
N THR A 282 10.85 -8.41 -14.48
CA THR A 282 11.70 -7.40 -13.85
C THR A 282 11.25 -5.97 -14.06
N ASP A 283 10.70 -5.61 -15.23
CA ASP A 283 10.45 -4.21 -15.56
C ASP A 283 9.17 -3.92 -16.38
N VAL A 284 8.29 -4.92 -16.58
CA VAL A 284 7.12 -4.75 -17.46
C VAL A 284 6.16 -3.66 -16.96
N PHE A 285 5.86 -3.62 -15.66
CA PHE A 285 5.00 -2.59 -15.09
C PHE A 285 5.68 -1.22 -15.02
N TYR A 286 7.00 -1.18 -14.77
CA TYR A 286 7.76 0.08 -14.78
C TYR A 286 7.74 0.73 -16.17
N LYS A 287 7.92 -0.06 -17.23
CA LYS A 287 7.79 0.40 -18.62
C LYS A 287 6.37 0.87 -18.94
N ALA A 288 5.37 0.11 -18.47
CA ALA A 288 3.98 0.46 -18.69
C ALA A 288 3.60 1.79 -18.02
N ALA A 289 3.98 1.97 -16.74
CA ALA A 289 3.79 3.22 -16.02
C ALA A 289 4.49 4.39 -16.72
N ARG A 290 5.76 4.19 -17.16
CA ARG A 290 6.52 5.22 -17.90
C ARG A 290 5.85 5.59 -19.22
N THR A 291 5.26 4.62 -19.93
CA THR A 291 4.51 4.90 -21.16
C THR A 291 3.33 5.84 -20.88
N LEU A 292 2.51 5.54 -19.87
CA LEU A 292 1.36 6.40 -19.52
C LEU A 292 1.78 7.79 -19.04
N GLU A 293 2.89 7.88 -18.29
CA GLU A 293 3.43 9.17 -17.85
C GLU A 293 3.91 10.02 -19.04
N ASP A 294 4.66 9.42 -19.98
CA ASP A 294 5.17 10.11 -21.15
C ASP A 294 4.05 10.56 -22.10
N ASP A 295 2.95 9.81 -22.14
CA ASP A 295 1.73 10.15 -22.89
C ASP A 295 0.85 11.17 -22.15
N GLY A 296 1.16 11.52 -20.88
CA GLY A 296 0.38 12.43 -20.04
C GLY A 296 -0.93 11.84 -19.55
N GLU A 297 -1.03 10.51 -19.48
CA GLU A 297 -2.21 9.76 -19.05
C GLU A 297 -2.11 9.24 -17.60
N LEU A 298 -0.97 9.38 -16.93
CA LEU A 298 -0.82 8.98 -15.53
C LEU A 298 -1.23 10.14 -14.61
N HIS A 299 -2.32 9.94 -13.87
CA HIS A 299 -2.95 10.94 -12.98
C HIS A 299 -3.03 10.46 -11.53
N ILE A 300 -2.07 9.66 -11.10
CA ILE A 300 -1.93 9.12 -9.74
C ILE A 300 -0.44 9.00 -9.40
N LEU A 301 -0.08 9.21 -8.14
CA LEU A 301 1.28 8.89 -7.70
C LEU A 301 1.42 7.38 -7.55
N LEU A 302 2.44 6.81 -8.18
CA LEU A 302 2.67 5.38 -8.22
C LEU A 302 4.01 5.02 -7.59
N GLY A 303 3.98 4.44 -6.39
CA GLY A 303 5.13 3.79 -5.76
C GLY A 303 5.32 2.38 -6.30
N MET A 304 6.55 2.01 -6.68
CA MET A 304 6.83 0.76 -7.37
C MET A 304 8.02 0.03 -6.72
N PRO A 305 7.80 -0.70 -5.61
CA PRO A 305 8.85 -1.50 -4.99
C PRO A 305 9.29 -2.68 -5.86
N TYR A 306 10.60 -2.93 -5.86
CA TYR A 306 11.21 -4.12 -6.45
C TYR A 306 11.39 -5.19 -5.37
N GLU A 307 10.77 -6.35 -5.54
CA GLU A 307 10.82 -7.46 -4.59
C GLU A 307 12.07 -8.31 -4.82
N PHE A 308 12.78 -8.62 -3.71
CA PHE A 308 13.90 -9.55 -3.66
C PHE A 308 13.41 -10.94 -3.28
N GLU A 309 13.82 -11.92 -4.03
CA GLU A 309 13.57 -13.32 -3.69
C GLU A 309 14.55 -13.78 -2.60
N SER A 310 14.05 -14.38 -1.50
CA SER A 310 14.93 -14.97 -0.48
C SER A 310 15.73 -16.18 -1.00
N SER A 311 15.28 -16.76 -2.12
CA SER A 311 15.97 -17.83 -2.85
C SER A 311 17.00 -17.31 -3.86
N CYS A 312 17.25 -16.00 -3.95
CA CYS A 312 18.22 -15.44 -4.87
C CYS A 312 19.63 -15.95 -4.59
N GLU A 313 20.43 -16.10 -5.64
CA GLU A 313 21.83 -16.52 -5.54
C GLU A 313 22.74 -15.38 -5.02
N SER A 314 22.32 -14.13 -5.26
CA SER A 314 23.11 -12.95 -4.91
C SER A 314 22.20 -11.76 -4.57
N VAL A 315 22.28 -11.28 -3.33
CA VAL A 315 21.64 -10.03 -2.90
C VAL A 315 22.17 -8.82 -3.68
N ASP A 316 23.45 -8.84 -4.09
CA ASP A 316 24.04 -7.72 -4.83
C ASP A 316 23.44 -7.62 -6.24
N GLU A 317 23.14 -8.74 -6.90
CA GLU A 317 22.45 -8.76 -8.21
C GLU A 317 21.00 -8.25 -8.09
N GLU A 318 20.28 -8.63 -7.02
CA GLU A 318 18.94 -8.09 -6.74
C GLU A 318 18.98 -6.58 -6.48
N LEU A 319 19.99 -6.09 -5.76
CA LEU A 319 20.19 -4.66 -5.54
C LEU A 319 20.50 -3.89 -6.83
N GLU A 320 21.31 -4.46 -7.72
CA GLU A 320 21.58 -3.87 -9.03
C GLU A 320 20.31 -3.80 -9.88
N ALA A 321 19.51 -4.88 -9.89
CA ALA A 321 18.24 -4.94 -10.61
C ALA A 321 17.24 -3.90 -10.06
N ALA A 322 17.11 -3.79 -8.73
CA ALA A 322 16.29 -2.78 -8.08
C ALA A 322 16.77 -1.35 -8.40
N ALA A 323 18.09 -1.12 -8.35
CA ALA A 323 18.66 0.19 -8.66
C ALA A 323 18.44 0.57 -10.14
N ASP A 324 18.46 -0.41 -11.05
CA ASP A 324 18.17 -0.17 -12.48
C ASP A 324 16.73 0.30 -12.72
N THR A 325 15.76 -0.09 -11.87
CA THR A 325 14.38 0.38 -12.01
C THR A 325 14.22 1.88 -11.74
N LYS A 326 15.16 2.50 -11.01
CA LYS A 326 15.15 3.96 -10.74
C LYS A 326 15.16 4.81 -12.01
N LYS A 327 15.63 4.29 -13.14
CA LYS A 327 15.57 4.97 -14.46
C LYS A 327 14.14 5.27 -14.91
N TYR A 328 13.13 4.57 -14.35
CA TYR A 328 11.72 4.79 -14.65
C TYR A 328 11.09 5.85 -13.73
N SER A 329 11.77 6.26 -12.66
CA SER A 329 11.27 7.31 -11.74
C SER A 329 11.20 8.67 -12.43
N GLY A 330 10.33 9.52 -11.90
CA GLY A 330 10.12 10.90 -12.33
C GLY A 330 8.67 11.15 -12.75
N GLY A 331 8.25 12.41 -12.68
CA GLY A 331 6.83 12.74 -12.75
C GLY A 331 6.08 12.12 -11.57
N HIS A 332 5.13 11.26 -11.87
CA HIS A 332 4.28 10.61 -10.88
C HIS A 332 4.78 9.21 -10.46
N ILE A 333 5.94 8.75 -10.95
CA ILE A 333 6.49 7.40 -10.70
C ILE A 333 7.63 7.45 -9.70
N TYR A 334 7.56 6.62 -8.67
CA TYR A 334 8.53 6.45 -7.58
C TYR A 334 9.02 4.99 -7.54
N ALA A 335 10.10 4.69 -8.29
CA ALA A 335 10.69 3.35 -8.42
C ALA A 335 11.99 3.23 -7.60
N ASN A 336 11.99 3.72 -6.36
CA ASN A 336 13.13 3.75 -5.45
C ASN A 336 12.85 2.99 -4.15
N TYR A 337 12.14 1.87 -4.24
CA TYR A 337 11.77 1.03 -3.11
C TYR A 337 12.25 -0.41 -3.32
N VAL A 338 12.66 -1.05 -2.22
CA VAL A 338 12.99 -2.48 -2.15
C VAL A 338 11.92 -3.18 -1.30
N LYS A 339 11.29 -4.21 -1.85
CA LYS A 339 10.33 -5.07 -1.14
C LYS A 339 11.01 -6.32 -0.64
N LEU A 340 10.78 -6.66 0.63
CA LEU A 340 11.10 -7.97 1.21
C LEU A 340 9.84 -8.57 1.85
N PHE A 341 9.81 -9.91 1.88
CA PHE A 341 8.94 -10.69 2.73
C PHE A 341 9.80 -11.35 3.82
N ILE A 342 9.76 -10.83 5.07
CA ILE A 342 10.45 -11.49 6.20
C ILE A 342 9.73 -12.77 6.57
N ASP A 343 8.41 -12.73 6.54
CA ASP A 343 7.55 -13.85 6.91
C ASP A 343 6.37 -14.02 5.94
N GLY A 344 5.47 -14.93 6.26
CA GLY A 344 4.18 -15.12 5.61
C GLY A 344 3.04 -14.60 6.47
N THR A 345 1.89 -15.33 6.50
CA THR A 345 0.68 -14.92 7.21
C THR A 345 0.53 -15.65 8.55
N VAL A 346 0.05 -14.93 9.57
CA VAL A 346 -0.23 -15.53 10.90
C VAL A 346 -1.39 -16.50 10.80
N GLU A 347 -2.39 -16.20 9.99
CA GLU A 347 -3.55 -17.03 9.71
C GLU A 347 -3.17 -18.36 9.05
N GLY A 348 -2.15 -18.34 8.22
CA GLY A 348 -1.58 -19.51 7.54
C GLY A 348 -0.50 -20.25 8.34
N GLY A 349 -0.14 -19.78 9.54
CA GLY A 349 0.90 -20.36 10.38
C GLY A 349 2.32 -20.13 9.86
N THR A 350 2.50 -19.15 8.96
CA THR A 350 3.78 -18.79 8.33
C THR A 350 4.31 -17.43 8.78
N GLY A 351 3.53 -16.66 9.53
CA GLY A 351 3.99 -15.42 10.19
C GLY A 351 5.06 -15.73 11.25
N LEU A 352 6.19 -15.03 11.22
CA LEU A 352 7.28 -15.23 12.17
C LEU A 352 6.95 -14.64 13.54
N THR A 353 6.89 -15.49 14.57
CA THR A 353 6.47 -15.10 15.93
C THR A 353 7.60 -15.27 16.95
N THR A 354 7.57 -14.47 18.02
CA THR A 354 8.56 -14.53 19.12
C THR A 354 8.34 -15.75 20.03
N GLN A 355 7.11 -16.28 20.07
CA GLN A 355 6.73 -17.49 20.82
C GLN A 355 6.14 -18.51 19.83
N PRO A 356 6.26 -19.82 20.10
CA PRO A 356 5.72 -20.82 19.17
C PRO A 356 4.19 -20.72 19.08
N TYR A 357 3.67 -21.05 17.92
CA TYR A 357 2.22 -21.21 17.72
C TYR A 357 1.67 -22.30 18.65
N GLN A 358 0.41 -22.15 19.07
CA GLN A 358 -0.28 -23.19 19.85
C GLN A 358 -0.50 -24.45 18.98
N ARG A 359 -0.70 -24.27 17.69
CA ARG A 359 -0.67 -25.37 16.72
C ARG A 359 0.79 -25.76 16.43
N THR A 360 1.21 -26.85 17.01
CA THR A 360 2.65 -27.22 17.12
C THR A 360 3.36 -27.49 15.80
N ASP A 361 2.65 -27.87 14.74
CA ASP A 361 3.21 -28.08 13.39
C ASP A 361 3.60 -26.76 12.69
N TYR A 362 3.16 -25.61 13.19
CA TYR A 362 3.56 -24.29 12.69
C TYR A 362 4.88 -23.78 13.28
N GLY A 363 5.32 -24.32 14.42
CA GLY A 363 6.56 -23.90 15.10
C GLY A 363 6.54 -22.40 15.44
N TYR A 364 7.45 -21.64 14.88
CA TYR A 364 7.57 -20.18 15.00
C TYR A 364 7.17 -19.44 13.70
N GLY A 365 6.63 -20.13 12.72
CA GLY A 365 6.39 -19.59 11.38
C GLY A 365 7.58 -19.79 10.45
N ILE A 366 7.63 -19.04 9.34
CA ILE A 366 8.69 -19.09 8.34
C ILE A 366 9.64 -17.91 8.49
N ASP A 367 10.92 -18.16 8.33
CA ASP A 367 12.01 -17.20 8.37
C ASP A 367 12.66 -17.09 6.98
N ASN A 368 12.25 -16.10 6.20
CA ASN A 368 12.76 -15.89 4.85
C ASN A 368 14.12 -15.19 4.84
N TRP A 369 14.40 -14.31 5.82
CA TRP A 369 15.60 -13.48 5.90
C TRP A 369 16.08 -13.36 7.34
N THR A 370 17.32 -13.67 7.62
CA THR A 370 17.93 -13.43 8.93
C THR A 370 18.04 -11.95 9.23
N GLU A 371 18.16 -11.57 10.51
CA GLU A 371 18.31 -10.16 10.91
C GLU A 371 19.56 -9.51 10.30
N ASP A 372 20.68 -10.25 10.23
CA ASP A 372 21.93 -9.76 9.63
C ASP A 372 21.75 -9.46 8.13
N GLU A 373 21.03 -10.31 7.40
CA GLU A 373 20.76 -10.09 5.97
C GLU A 373 19.85 -8.88 5.76
N VAL A 374 18.75 -8.77 6.52
CA VAL A 374 17.87 -7.59 6.43
C VAL A 374 18.63 -6.31 6.75
N THR A 375 19.52 -6.35 7.76
CA THR A 375 20.38 -5.23 8.14
C THR A 375 21.31 -4.82 6.99
N GLU A 376 21.97 -5.80 6.37
CA GLU A 376 22.91 -5.54 5.27
C GLU A 376 22.18 -5.05 4.00
N ILE A 377 21.04 -5.65 3.65
CA ILE A 377 20.21 -5.19 2.53
C ILE A 377 19.74 -3.76 2.78
N THR A 378 19.24 -3.47 4.00
CA THR A 378 18.79 -2.13 4.39
C THR A 378 19.92 -1.10 4.23
N ARG A 379 21.10 -1.43 4.74
CA ARG A 379 22.27 -0.54 4.66
C ARG A 379 22.65 -0.25 3.20
N LYS A 380 22.70 -1.28 2.34
CA LYS A 380 23.03 -1.14 0.93
C LYS A 380 21.95 -0.39 0.15
N ALA A 381 20.69 -0.71 0.35
CA ALA A 381 19.55 -0.03 -0.31
C ALA A 381 19.51 1.46 0.07
N ASN A 382 19.58 1.77 1.38
CA ASN A 382 19.58 3.16 1.85
C ASN A 382 20.81 3.95 1.40
N SER A 383 21.97 3.31 1.19
CA SER A 383 23.16 3.96 0.64
C SER A 383 23.00 4.38 -0.83
N GLN A 384 22.07 3.76 -1.52
CA GLN A 384 21.67 4.06 -2.90
C GLN A 384 20.37 4.87 -3.01
N ASP A 385 19.93 5.51 -1.91
CA ASP A 385 18.67 6.26 -1.82
C ASP A 385 17.44 5.45 -2.24
N MET A 386 17.39 4.19 -1.79
CA MET A 386 16.22 3.33 -1.87
C MET A 386 15.64 3.08 -0.48
N THR A 387 14.32 3.11 -0.36
CA THR A 387 13.57 2.88 0.86
C THR A 387 13.17 1.40 0.96
N MET A 388 13.29 0.80 2.14
CA MET A 388 12.79 -0.55 2.40
C MET A 388 11.28 -0.53 2.61
N HIS A 389 10.59 -1.51 2.04
CA HIS A 389 9.14 -1.73 2.16
C HIS A 389 8.91 -3.20 2.49
N ILE A 390 8.85 -3.54 3.80
CA ILE A 390 8.98 -4.91 4.26
C ILE A 390 7.65 -5.47 4.78
N HIS A 391 7.21 -6.61 4.20
CA HIS A 391 6.12 -7.42 4.71
C HIS A 391 6.49 -8.00 6.08
N THR A 392 5.66 -7.73 7.09
CA THR A 392 5.85 -8.18 8.47
C THR A 392 4.50 -8.44 9.13
N MET A 393 4.15 -9.70 9.36
CA MET A 393 2.89 -10.10 9.98
C MET A 393 3.04 -10.51 11.44
N GLY A 394 3.95 -11.42 11.73
CA GLY A 394 4.22 -11.85 13.10
C GLY A 394 5.02 -10.82 13.89
N ASP A 395 4.89 -10.86 15.23
CA ASP A 395 5.62 -9.98 16.14
C ASP A 395 7.15 -10.17 16.04
N GLY A 396 7.62 -11.36 15.73
CA GLY A 396 9.03 -11.65 15.46
C GLY A 396 9.54 -10.99 14.17
N ALA A 397 8.72 -10.92 13.13
CA ALA A 397 9.08 -10.26 11.87
C ALA A 397 9.15 -8.74 12.02
N VAL A 398 8.19 -8.14 12.72
CA VAL A 398 8.21 -6.70 13.03
C VAL A 398 9.46 -6.35 13.84
N HIS A 399 9.73 -7.09 14.92
CA HIS A 399 10.90 -6.85 15.78
C HIS A 399 12.21 -6.92 14.98
N ARG A 400 12.36 -7.94 14.13
CA ARG A 400 13.52 -8.10 13.24
C ARG A 400 13.70 -6.92 12.28
N ALA A 401 12.62 -6.50 11.60
CA ALA A 401 12.67 -5.36 10.69
C ALA A 401 13.07 -4.08 11.42
N VAL A 402 12.50 -3.82 12.61
CA VAL A 402 12.85 -2.67 13.44
C VAL A 402 14.32 -2.71 13.85
N ASN A 403 14.83 -3.85 14.32
CA ASN A 403 16.25 -4.03 14.64
C ASN A 403 17.15 -3.72 13.44
N ALA A 404 16.84 -4.31 12.28
CA ALA A 404 17.60 -4.13 11.06
C ALA A 404 17.60 -2.67 10.58
N PHE A 405 16.48 -1.98 10.67
CA PHE A 405 16.37 -0.57 10.29
C PHE A 405 17.17 0.35 11.23
N ILE A 406 17.20 0.03 12.52
CA ILE A 406 18.02 0.79 13.50
C ILE A 406 19.50 0.54 13.30
N ALA A 407 19.90 -0.71 13.01
CA ALA A 407 21.31 -1.08 12.86
C ALA A 407 21.91 -0.71 11.50
N GLY A 408 21.14 -0.86 10.42
CA GLY A 408 21.62 -0.69 9.04
C GLY A 408 21.04 0.52 8.30
N GLY A 409 19.86 1.04 8.73
CA GLY A 409 19.12 2.05 8.01
C GLY A 409 19.51 3.49 8.34
N ARG A 410 19.00 4.41 7.53
CA ARG A 410 19.04 5.86 7.75
C ARG A 410 17.62 6.33 8.08
N LYS A 411 17.46 7.19 9.10
CA LYS A 411 16.14 7.72 9.49
C LYS A 411 15.43 8.48 8.35
N GLU A 412 16.20 9.14 7.50
CA GLU A 412 15.69 9.91 6.36
C GLU A 412 15.12 9.00 5.25
N ALA A 413 15.53 7.73 5.22
CA ALA A 413 15.01 6.76 4.28
C ALA A 413 13.56 6.34 4.59
N ARG A 414 13.08 6.59 5.84
CA ARG A 414 11.70 6.27 6.25
C ARG A 414 11.31 4.85 5.86
N ASN A 415 12.18 3.89 6.22
CA ASN A 415 11.92 2.48 5.93
C ASN A 415 10.57 2.05 6.51
N THR A 416 9.84 1.19 5.81
CA THR A 416 8.46 0.84 6.16
C THR A 416 8.32 -0.61 6.62
N VAL A 417 7.56 -0.82 7.70
CA VAL A 417 7.01 -2.11 8.11
C VAL A 417 5.56 -2.20 7.68
N VAL A 418 5.21 -3.25 6.93
CA VAL A 418 3.90 -3.38 6.28
C VAL A 418 3.08 -4.47 6.95
N HIS A 419 1.77 -4.29 6.98
CA HIS A 419 0.75 -5.09 7.65
C HIS A 419 0.77 -4.95 9.16
N THR A 420 1.90 -5.22 9.80
CA THR A 420 2.12 -5.04 11.25
C THR A 420 0.97 -5.62 12.09
N ARG A 421 0.59 -6.88 11.75
CA ARG A 421 -0.54 -7.53 12.40
C ARG A 421 -0.32 -7.66 13.90
N ASN A 422 0.89 -8.09 14.29
CA ASN A 422 1.30 -8.16 15.68
C ASN A 422 2.60 -7.38 15.89
N VAL A 423 2.62 -6.53 16.90
CA VAL A 423 3.74 -5.63 17.21
C VAL A 423 4.12 -5.78 18.67
N PRO A 424 5.38 -6.03 19.01
CA PRO A 424 5.84 -5.98 20.40
C PRO A 424 5.67 -4.58 21.00
N ASP A 425 5.20 -4.50 22.24
CA ASP A 425 4.94 -3.22 22.91
C ASP A 425 6.16 -2.30 22.92
N GLU A 426 7.37 -2.86 23.04
CA GLU A 426 8.63 -2.12 23.01
C GLU A 426 8.97 -1.50 21.65
N ASP A 427 8.39 -1.99 20.57
CA ASP A 427 8.75 -1.52 19.22
C ASP A 427 7.99 -0.25 18.80
N PHE A 428 6.85 0.08 19.41
CA PHE A 428 6.12 1.30 19.06
C PHE A 428 6.96 2.57 19.22
N GLN A 429 7.62 2.73 20.37
CA GLN A 429 8.51 3.87 20.61
C GLN A 429 9.75 3.84 19.72
N ARG A 430 10.31 2.65 19.46
CA ARG A 430 11.48 2.48 18.59
C ARG A 430 11.16 2.82 17.13
N ILE A 431 9.97 2.48 16.66
CA ILE A 431 9.43 2.86 15.34
C ILE A 431 9.39 4.39 15.23
N ALA A 432 8.77 5.06 16.23
CA ALA A 432 8.68 6.53 16.26
C ALA A 432 10.06 7.20 16.30
N ASP A 433 10.94 6.79 17.21
CA ASP A 433 12.25 7.40 17.43
C ASP A 433 13.18 7.28 16.22
N ASN A 434 12.92 6.32 15.32
CA ASN A 434 13.76 6.05 14.15
C ASN A 434 13.12 6.40 12.81
N ASN A 435 12.01 7.15 12.81
CA ASN A 435 11.25 7.53 11.59
C ASN A 435 10.86 6.33 10.72
N ILE A 436 10.66 5.17 11.32
CA ILE A 436 10.12 4.01 10.63
C ILE A 436 8.63 4.28 10.41
N VAL A 437 8.13 4.03 9.22
CA VAL A 437 6.70 4.19 8.90
C VAL A 437 6.00 2.85 9.05
N ALA A 438 4.92 2.83 9.83
CA ALA A 438 4.02 1.67 9.88
C ALA A 438 2.95 1.80 8.78
N VAL A 439 2.85 0.80 7.92
CA VAL A 439 1.77 0.69 6.93
C VAL A 439 0.75 -0.29 7.50
N GLY A 440 -0.18 0.24 8.29
CA GLY A 440 -1.09 -0.55 9.13
C GLY A 440 -2.30 -1.09 8.39
N GLY A 441 -2.71 -2.30 8.75
CA GLY A 441 -3.91 -2.95 8.21
C GLY A 441 -5.21 -2.45 8.86
N MET A 442 -5.54 -1.16 8.73
CA MET A 442 -6.74 -0.56 9.33
C MET A 442 -8.01 -1.31 8.93
N LEU A 443 -8.08 -1.78 7.68
CA LEU A 443 -9.20 -2.56 7.14
C LEU A 443 -9.38 -3.91 7.85
N TRP A 444 -8.31 -4.45 8.42
CA TRP A 444 -8.29 -5.76 9.07
C TRP A 444 -8.48 -5.70 10.60
N HIS A 445 -8.63 -4.50 11.15
CA HIS A 445 -8.94 -4.31 12.57
C HIS A 445 -10.40 -4.68 12.88
N VAL A 446 -10.82 -5.87 12.44
CA VAL A 446 -12.16 -6.41 12.61
C VAL A 446 -12.13 -7.93 12.59
N MET A 447 -12.92 -8.56 13.45
CA MET A 447 -13.09 -10.02 13.46
C MET A 447 -14.52 -10.40 13.80
N ASP A 448 -15.03 -11.45 13.17
CA ASP A 448 -16.20 -12.13 13.70
C ASP A 448 -15.80 -13.16 14.79
N ASN A 449 -16.77 -13.67 15.50
CA ASN A 449 -16.53 -14.58 16.63
C ASN A 449 -15.90 -15.91 16.18
N ASP A 450 -16.21 -16.41 14.98
CA ASP A 450 -15.72 -17.69 14.50
C ASP A 450 -14.26 -17.56 14.04
N ALA A 451 -13.92 -16.47 13.32
CA ALA A 451 -12.56 -16.14 12.94
C ALA A 451 -11.68 -15.91 14.16
N LEU A 452 -12.17 -15.15 15.16
CA LEU A 452 -11.44 -14.91 16.40
C LEU A 452 -11.19 -16.22 17.15
N ALA A 453 -12.20 -17.07 17.32
CA ALA A 453 -12.05 -18.36 18.00
C ALA A 453 -11.07 -19.30 17.30
N TYR A 454 -11.08 -19.31 15.96
CA TYR A 454 -10.11 -20.09 15.17
C TYR A 454 -8.68 -19.57 15.37
N LEU A 455 -8.48 -18.27 15.24
CA LEU A 455 -7.15 -17.65 15.37
C LEU A 455 -6.60 -17.78 16.79
N ASP A 456 -7.42 -17.55 17.82
CA ASP A 456 -7.01 -17.67 19.22
C ASP A 456 -6.59 -19.10 19.58
N ALA A 457 -7.07 -20.11 18.85
CA ALA A 457 -6.67 -21.49 19.03
C ALA A 457 -5.31 -21.84 18.39
N ILE A 458 -4.83 -21.03 17.44
CA ILE A 458 -3.59 -21.32 16.70
C ILE A 458 -2.45 -20.36 17.03
N VAL A 459 -2.74 -19.06 17.25
CA VAL A 459 -1.69 -18.05 17.49
C VAL A 459 -0.99 -18.27 18.84
N PRO A 460 0.25 -17.77 19.02
CA PRO A 460 0.91 -17.77 20.32
C PRO A 460 0.04 -17.15 21.41
N ALA A 461 0.12 -17.68 22.64
CA ALA A 461 -0.76 -17.25 23.74
C ALA A 461 -0.66 -15.75 24.09
N ASN A 462 0.48 -15.11 23.85
CA ASN A 462 0.69 -13.67 24.04
C ASN A 462 0.02 -12.79 22.97
N LEU A 463 -0.42 -13.39 21.86
CA LEU A 463 -1.04 -12.70 20.72
C LEU A 463 -2.57 -12.93 20.64
N VAL A 464 -3.12 -13.75 21.53
CA VAL A 464 -4.57 -14.02 21.60
C VAL A 464 -5.34 -12.72 21.75
N GLY A 465 -6.38 -12.51 20.93
CA GLY A 465 -7.23 -11.32 20.95
C GLY A 465 -6.56 -10.04 20.45
N LYS A 466 -5.35 -10.11 19.89
CA LYS A 466 -4.59 -8.95 19.44
C LYS A 466 -4.25 -9.07 17.95
N ALA A 467 -4.61 -8.07 17.18
CA ALA A 467 -4.20 -7.95 15.77
C ALA A 467 -4.42 -6.51 15.28
N TYR A 468 -3.51 -6.04 14.42
CA TYR A 468 -3.60 -4.75 13.74
C TYR A 468 -3.78 -3.56 14.68
N PRO A 469 -2.80 -3.29 15.59
CA PRO A 469 -2.85 -2.12 16.46
C PRO A 469 -2.83 -0.84 15.64
N MET A 470 -3.57 0.17 16.09
CA MET A 470 -3.61 1.48 15.43
C MET A 470 -3.29 2.61 16.40
N LYS A 471 -4.04 2.69 17.50
CA LYS A 471 -3.90 3.78 18.48
C LYS A 471 -2.51 3.83 19.10
N SER A 472 -1.90 2.67 19.35
CA SER A 472 -0.55 2.58 19.91
C SER A 472 0.50 3.30 19.07
N TYR A 473 0.39 3.35 17.74
CA TYR A 473 1.29 4.14 16.91
C TYR A 473 1.14 5.64 17.17
N PHE A 474 -0.10 6.14 17.19
CA PHE A 474 -0.37 7.56 17.44
C PHE A 474 0.04 7.98 18.86
N ASP A 475 -0.23 7.14 19.87
CA ASP A 475 0.14 7.42 21.25
C ASP A 475 1.66 7.54 21.47
N HIS A 476 2.47 6.84 20.67
CA HIS A 476 3.93 6.92 20.69
C HIS A 476 4.51 7.94 19.70
N GLY A 477 3.66 8.63 18.92
CA GLY A 477 4.08 9.60 17.92
C GLY A 477 4.70 9.00 16.66
N ALA A 478 4.44 7.72 16.39
CA ALA A 478 4.83 7.07 15.14
C ALA A 478 3.92 7.47 13.98
N ILE A 479 4.47 7.54 12.78
CA ILE A 479 3.67 7.74 11.56
C ILE A 479 3.10 6.40 11.12
N MET A 480 1.77 6.32 11.08
CA MET A 480 1.04 5.18 10.53
C MET A 480 0.25 5.62 9.30
N SER A 481 0.49 5.01 8.15
CA SER A 481 -0.37 5.07 6.95
C SER A 481 -1.26 3.83 6.89
N SER A 482 -2.21 3.82 5.97
CA SER A 482 -3.19 2.75 5.82
C SER A 482 -3.00 1.98 4.52
N HIS A 483 -3.41 0.70 4.51
CA HIS A 483 -3.50 -0.12 3.31
C HIS A 483 -4.75 -1.00 3.30
N CYS A 484 -5.15 -1.45 2.10
CA CYS A 484 -6.20 -2.46 1.92
C CYS A 484 -5.67 -3.80 1.43
N ASP A 485 -4.43 -3.87 0.96
CA ASP A 485 -3.78 -5.08 0.43
C ASP A 485 -4.64 -5.84 -0.61
N PHE A 486 -5.36 -5.10 -1.45
CA PHE A 486 -6.14 -5.72 -2.52
C PHE A 486 -5.25 -6.53 -3.47
N PRO A 487 -5.59 -7.77 -3.86
CA PRO A 487 -6.86 -8.46 -3.72
C PRO A 487 -6.99 -9.39 -2.50
N ALA A 488 -6.03 -9.42 -1.58
CA ALA A 488 -6.07 -10.29 -0.39
C ALA A 488 -7.30 -10.03 0.52
N THR A 489 -7.97 -8.91 0.33
CA THR A 489 -9.16 -8.48 1.07
C THR A 489 -10.46 -8.64 0.30
N SER A 490 -10.68 -9.79 -0.34
CA SER A 490 -11.96 -10.04 -1.04
C SER A 490 -13.14 -9.89 -0.08
N GLY A 491 -14.15 -9.12 -0.52
CA GLY A 491 -15.39 -8.91 0.23
C GLY A 491 -15.35 -7.79 1.28
N SER A 492 -14.22 -7.14 1.49
CA SER A 492 -14.10 -5.98 2.38
C SER A 492 -14.18 -4.66 1.58
N PRO A 493 -14.59 -3.55 2.21
CA PRO A 493 -14.56 -2.25 1.56
C PRO A 493 -13.12 -1.87 1.19
N LYS A 494 -12.92 -1.45 -0.06
CA LYS A 494 -11.60 -1.05 -0.60
C LYS A 494 -11.51 0.46 -0.81
N ASP A 495 -12.48 1.18 -0.28
CA ASP A 495 -12.54 2.63 -0.34
C ASP A 495 -12.14 3.24 1.01
N PRO A 496 -11.67 4.48 1.03
CA PRO A 496 -11.15 5.10 2.25
C PRO A 496 -12.19 5.23 3.37
N PHE A 497 -13.47 5.35 3.02
CA PHE A 497 -14.53 5.54 4.02
C PHE A 497 -14.90 4.22 4.71
N GLY A 498 -14.89 3.11 3.98
CA GLY A 498 -15.05 1.78 4.58
C GLY A 498 -13.88 1.42 5.50
N ILE A 499 -12.65 1.73 5.08
CA ILE A 499 -11.45 1.58 5.91
C ILE A 499 -11.54 2.44 7.18
N MET A 500 -11.94 3.71 7.03
CA MET A 500 -12.13 4.64 8.14
C MET A 500 -13.19 4.14 9.13
N GLU A 501 -14.34 3.65 8.66
CA GLU A 501 -15.40 3.14 9.55
C GLU A 501 -14.90 1.99 10.43
N ILE A 502 -14.16 1.04 9.86
CA ILE A 502 -13.59 -0.07 10.61
C ILE A 502 -12.58 0.44 11.63
N ALA A 503 -11.69 1.34 11.26
CA ALA A 503 -10.67 1.88 12.16
C ALA A 503 -11.26 2.64 13.37
N VAL A 504 -12.42 3.25 13.19
CA VAL A 504 -13.12 4.03 14.23
C VAL A 504 -14.06 3.16 15.06
N SER A 505 -14.67 2.13 14.48
CA SER A 505 -15.71 1.32 15.13
C SER A 505 -15.24 -0.05 15.61
N GLY A 506 -14.21 -0.63 15.00
CA GLY A 506 -13.80 -2.03 15.20
C GLY A 506 -14.85 -3.03 14.68
N GLN A 507 -15.73 -2.60 13.76
CA GLN A 507 -16.87 -3.38 13.29
C GLN A 507 -17.02 -3.27 11.77
N MET A 508 -17.58 -4.30 11.16
CA MET A 508 -18.07 -4.27 9.79
C MET A 508 -19.41 -5.01 9.68
N ILE A 509 -20.13 -4.77 8.60
CA ILE A 509 -21.31 -5.56 8.28
C ILE A 509 -20.83 -6.94 7.81
N GLY A 510 -21.21 -8.00 8.54
CA GLY A 510 -20.84 -9.38 8.18
C GLY A 510 -21.40 -9.78 6.82
N PRO A 511 -20.57 -10.26 5.87
CA PRO A 511 -20.97 -10.47 4.48
C PRO A 511 -22.15 -11.45 4.30
N MET A 512 -22.28 -12.41 5.21
CA MET A 512 -23.34 -13.44 5.13
C MET A 512 -24.50 -13.23 6.11
N SER A 513 -24.30 -12.47 7.19
CA SER A 513 -25.33 -12.28 8.23
C SER A 513 -26.11 -10.97 8.08
N GLY A 514 -25.60 -9.99 7.34
CA GLY A 514 -26.15 -8.64 7.25
C GLY A 514 -26.16 -7.89 8.58
N LYS A 515 -25.37 -8.36 9.57
CA LYS A 515 -25.27 -7.77 10.93
C LYS A 515 -23.86 -7.24 11.13
N LEU A 516 -23.74 -6.23 12.02
CA LEU A 516 -22.44 -5.75 12.48
C LEU A 516 -21.70 -6.87 13.22
N THR A 517 -20.40 -6.98 12.96
CA THR A 517 -19.51 -7.83 13.75
C THR A 517 -19.42 -7.31 15.19
N PRO A 518 -19.02 -8.12 16.18
CA PRO A 518 -18.63 -7.62 17.48
C PRO A 518 -17.48 -6.59 17.34
N LYS A 519 -17.38 -5.67 18.27
CA LYS A 519 -16.22 -4.78 18.35
C LYS A 519 -14.96 -5.59 18.66
N PHE A 520 -13.92 -5.34 17.88
CA PHE A 520 -12.65 -5.99 18.04
C PHE A 520 -11.66 -5.00 18.68
N TRP A 521 -10.94 -5.42 19.70
CA TRP A 521 -9.84 -4.74 20.40
C TRP A 521 -10.04 -3.22 20.54
N GLU A 522 -11.08 -2.82 21.31
CA GLU A 522 -11.57 -1.44 21.40
C GLU A 522 -10.50 -0.43 21.86
N GLU A 523 -9.48 -0.88 22.58
CA GLU A 523 -8.39 -0.04 23.07
C GLU A 523 -7.50 0.52 21.93
N GLU A 524 -7.51 -0.13 20.77
CA GLU A 524 -6.73 0.27 19.61
C GLU A 524 -7.52 1.06 18.55
N LEU A 525 -8.80 1.37 18.81
CA LEU A 525 -9.58 2.23 17.93
C LEU A 525 -9.03 3.66 17.90
N ILE A 526 -9.11 4.31 16.75
CA ILE A 526 -8.60 5.66 16.52
C ILE A 526 -9.71 6.66 16.24
N SER A 527 -9.41 7.96 16.35
CA SER A 527 -10.37 9.00 16.00
C SER A 527 -10.59 9.11 14.49
N ARG A 528 -11.65 9.79 14.09
CA ARG A 528 -11.96 10.06 12.67
C ARG A 528 -10.85 10.89 12.01
N GLU A 529 -10.32 11.86 12.73
CA GLU A 529 -9.22 12.72 12.29
C GLU A 529 -7.94 11.90 12.11
N GLN A 530 -7.60 11.01 13.06
CA GLN A 530 -6.45 10.10 12.95
C GLN A 530 -6.60 9.15 11.75
N ALA A 531 -7.79 8.62 11.52
CA ALA A 531 -8.07 7.78 10.36
C ALA A 531 -7.88 8.55 9.03
N LEU A 532 -8.38 9.80 8.95
CA LEU A 532 -8.15 10.64 7.79
C LEU A 532 -6.67 11.01 7.61
N GLN A 533 -5.94 11.30 8.70
CA GLN A 533 -4.50 11.55 8.63
C GLN A 533 -3.74 10.32 8.09
N ALA A 534 -4.08 9.10 8.56
CA ALA A 534 -3.47 7.86 8.08
C ALA A 534 -3.71 7.65 6.57
N LEU A 535 -4.90 8.02 6.09
CA LEU A 535 -5.31 7.91 4.69
C LEU A 535 -4.82 9.04 3.79
N THR A 536 -4.21 10.11 4.32
CA THR A 536 -3.84 11.30 3.55
C THR A 536 -2.38 11.71 3.81
N ILE A 537 -2.12 12.60 4.77
CA ILE A 537 -0.79 13.18 5.01
C ILE A 537 0.26 12.13 5.43
N ASN A 538 -0.15 11.09 6.17
CA ASN A 538 0.78 10.02 6.57
C ASN A 538 1.16 9.13 5.38
N GLY A 539 0.23 8.88 4.44
CA GLY A 539 0.54 8.23 3.17
C GLY A 539 1.47 9.08 2.29
N ALA A 540 1.28 10.40 2.27
CA ALA A 540 2.20 11.31 1.59
C ALA A 540 3.60 11.31 2.25
N TYR A 541 3.66 11.19 3.58
CA TYR A 541 4.92 11.03 4.31
C TYR A 541 5.64 9.73 3.96
N GLN A 542 4.90 8.61 3.84
CA GLN A 542 5.43 7.33 3.37
C GLN A 542 6.04 7.44 1.98
N MET A 543 5.41 8.21 1.09
CA MET A 543 5.85 8.44 -0.30
C MET A 543 6.91 9.54 -0.43
N HIS A 544 7.38 10.16 0.68
CA HIS A 544 8.32 11.29 0.69
C HIS A 544 7.82 12.56 -0.02
N VAL A 545 6.49 12.75 -0.14
CA VAL A 545 5.89 13.89 -0.85
C VAL A 545 5.07 14.82 0.06
N GLU A 546 5.10 14.66 1.37
CA GLU A 546 4.28 15.41 2.34
C GLU A 546 4.53 16.92 2.31
N LYS A 547 5.67 17.37 1.80
CA LYS A 547 5.96 18.80 1.65
C LYS A 547 5.24 19.43 0.47
N GLU A 548 4.80 18.61 -0.47
CA GLU A 548 4.19 19.03 -1.73
C GLU A 548 2.74 18.58 -1.87
N ARG A 549 2.29 17.58 -1.10
CA ARG A 549 0.99 16.90 -1.25
C ARG A 549 0.48 16.35 0.09
N GLY A 550 -0.69 15.72 0.09
CA GLY A 550 -1.25 14.96 1.21
C GLY A 550 -2.06 15.79 2.21
N SER A 551 -2.06 17.11 2.08
CA SER A 551 -2.87 18.02 2.88
C SER A 551 -3.29 19.23 2.05
N ILE A 552 -4.36 19.91 2.48
CA ILE A 552 -4.85 21.14 1.83
C ILE A 552 -4.15 22.32 2.49
N GLU A 553 -3.00 22.70 1.95
CA GLU A 553 -2.15 23.79 2.42
C GLU A 553 -1.64 24.63 1.24
N VAL A 554 -1.49 25.95 1.47
CA VAL A 554 -0.97 26.85 0.44
C VAL A 554 0.42 26.40 -0.05
N GLY A 555 0.57 26.33 -1.37
CA GLY A 555 1.81 25.90 -2.06
C GLY A 555 1.84 24.42 -2.43
N LYS A 556 1.01 23.57 -1.82
CA LYS A 556 0.91 22.14 -2.18
C LYS A 556 0.04 21.94 -3.43
N TYR A 557 0.24 20.83 -4.10
CA TYR A 557 -0.62 20.43 -5.22
C TYR A 557 -2.06 20.21 -4.75
N ALA A 558 -3.00 20.63 -5.58
CA ALA A 558 -4.42 20.57 -5.27
C ALA A 558 -5.00 19.18 -5.60
N ASP A 559 -4.67 18.23 -4.74
CA ASP A 559 -5.19 16.86 -4.74
C ASP A 559 -6.28 16.78 -3.67
N PHE A 560 -7.53 16.60 -4.05
CA PHE A 560 -8.66 16.59 -3.11
C PHE A 560 -9.85 15.78 -3.62
N VAL A 561 -10.73 15.43 -2.68
CA VAL A 561 -11.96 14.66 -2.92
C VAL A 561 -13.16 15.43 -2.42
N LEU A 562 -14.23 15.49 -3.22
CA LEU A 562 -15.56 15.91 -2.78
C LEU A 562 -16.36 14.67 -2.38
N ALA A 563 -16.75 14.57 -1.12
CA ALA A 563 -17.57 13.50 -0.55
C ALA A 563 -19.01 13.97 -0.29
N ASP A 564 -19.99 13.07 -0.43
CA ASP A 564 -21.41 13.41 -0.22
C ASP A 564 -21.86 13.44 1.24
N LYS A 565 -20.94 13.15 2.18
CA LYS A 565 -21.19 13.19 3.62
C LYS A 565 -20.11 13.93 4.39
N ASP A 566 -20.49 14.45 5.53
CA ASP A 566 -19.56 14.92 6.56
C ASP A 566 -19.12 13.73 7.41
N VAL A 567 -17.99 13.13 7.06
CA VAL A 567 -17.49 11.94 7.73
C VAL A 567 -16.96 12.19 9.14
N LEU A 568 -16.77 13.46 9.52
CA LEU A 568 -16.42 13.83 10.89
C LEU A 568 -17.64 13.92 11.82
N ASP A 569 -18.86 14.00 11.28
CA ASP A 569 -20.07 14.24 12.10
C ASP A 569 -21.24 13.30 11.80
N CYS A 570 -21.18 12.46 10.76
CA CYS A 570 -22.23 11.46 10.49
C CYS A 570 -22.20 10.33 11.53
N GLU A 571 -23.28 9.51 11.58
CA GLU A 571 -23.26 8.29 12.39
C GLU A 571 -22.07 7.42 11.98
N VAL A 572 -21.40 6.76 12.94
CA VAL A 572 -20.20 5.96 12.66
C VAL A 572 -20.50 4.86 11.64
N THR A 573 -21.66 4.19 11.79
CA THR A 573 -22.10 3.11 10.89
C THR A 573 -22.54 3.57 9.51
N ASP A 574 -22.52 4.88 9.24
CA ASP A 574 -22.87 5.46 7.93
C ASP A 574 -21.63 5.96 7.15
N ILE A 575 -20.44 5.92 7.76
CA ILE A 575 -19.21 6.40 7.13
C ILE A 575 -18.94 5.63 5.82
N HIS A 576 -19.04 4.29 5.83
CA HIS A 576 -18.81 3.44 4.66
C HIS A 576 -19.79 3.70 3.50
N THR A 577 -20.94 4.32 3.75
CA THR A 577 -21.92 4.65 2.71
C THR A 577 -21.63 5.98 2.01
N THR A 578 -20.55 6.66 2.41
CA THR A 578 -20.09 7.91 1.78
C THR A 578 -19.66 7.67 0.34
N LYS A 579 -20.08 8.54 -0.57
CA LYS A 579 -19.74 8.46 -1.99
C LYS A 579 -18.73 9.52 -2.36
N VAL A 580 -17.73 9.13 -3.11
CA VAL A 580 -16.85 10.06 -3.81
C VAL A 580 -17.62 10.68 -4.97
N LEU A 581 -17.87 11.97 -4.89
CA LEU A 581 -18.55 12.75 -5.94
C LEU A 581 -17.57 13.16 -7.04
N SER A 582 -16.35 13.54 -6.64
CA SER A 582 -15.27 13.80 -7.59
C SER A 582 -13.91 13.69 -6.91
N THR A 583 -12.92 13.28 -7.69
CA THR A 583 -11.49 13.25 -7.32
C THR A 583 -10.75 14.22 -8.21
N TRP A 584 -9.89 15.03 -7.58
CA TRP A 584 -9.09 16.05 -8.23
C TRP A 584 -7.61 15.75 -8.00
N PHE A 585 -6.82 15.85 -9.04
CA PHE A 585 -5.38 15.64 -9.03
C PHE A 585 -4.72 16.84 -9.72
N GLU A 586 -3.80 17.49 -9.02
CA GLU A 586 -3.14 18.71 -9.50
C GLU A 586 -4.13 19.79 -10.02
N GLY A 587 -5.22 19.99 -9.27
CA GLY A 587 -6.25 20.96 -9.60
C GLY A 587 -7.13 20.61 -10.79
N LYS A 588 -6.98 19.41 -11.36
CA LYS A 588 -7.82 18.89 -12.46
C LYS A 588 -8.74 17.79 -11.96
N GLN A 589 -9.99 17.81 -12.41
CA GLN A 589 -10.94 16.75 -12.10
C GLN A 589 -10.58 15.50 -12.93
N VAL A 590 -10.21 14.42 -12.23
CA VAL A 590 -9.82 13.13 -12.83
C VAL A 590 -10.91 12.07 -12.67
N TYR A 591 -11.84 12.27 -11.73
CA TYR A 591 -13.03 11.43 -11.60
C TYR A 591 -14.25 12.30 -11.18
N PRO A 592 -15.48 12.05 -11.75
CA PRO A 592 -15.65 11.37 -13.02
C PRO A 592 -14.87 12.09 -14.12
N ALA A 593 -14.35 11.32 -15.09
CA ALA A 593 -13.66 11.89 -16.22
C ALA A 593 -14.58 12.88 -16.97
N ARG A 594 -14.05 14.05 -17.37
CA ARG A 594 -14.79 15.08 -18.10
C ARG A 594 -14.65 14.89 -19.61
#